data_3325ea5f1c3de15872e80f5ff22ecb23
#
_entry.id   3325ea5f1c3de15872e80f5ff22ecb23
#
_cell.length_a   1.000
_cell.length_b   1.000
_cell.length_c   1.000
_cell.angle_alpha   90.00
_cell.angle_beta   90.00
_cell.angle_gamma   90.00
#
_symmetry.space_group_name_H-M   'P 1'
#
loop_
_entity.id
_entity.type
_entity.pdbx_description
1 polymer ?
#
loop_
_entity_poly.entity_id
_entity_poly.type
_entity_poly.pdbx_seq_one_letter_code
_entity_poly.pdbx_strand_id
1 'polypeptide(L)'
;MKSPNRTSPSVSLEAELKTLWGASAWPFTAAVQKPYASRSFSEAYDQLTQLFAVKSSGVLSGPNGVGKSLLVSALLEQLPQKAYRPILLTHSSITAADLIRHLCRLQGIAASNRRGDNVLTLRKTWQDISPAWPVLIIEEAQNLSVTAMEEVRLLAADRADTQTPFSLLLVGDDNLMARLLLGVNRPLLSRFGFCIQMEAWLPEDLQAYIRARLQEVAIHTDLLEPQAEQLLLQASGGLPRTLNHLAQRAMEHAARAHSRLIAADHVRLALKQLPWLVRLPEPQEESQNS
;
A
#
# COMPACT_ATOMS: atom_id res chain seq x y z
N MET A 1 -51.17 12.77 -5.92
CA MET A 1 -49.88 13.40 -5.54
C MET A 1 -48.75 12.43 -5.87
N LYS A 2 -47.98 12.69 -6.93
CA LYS A 2 -46.85 11.87 -7.33
C LYS A 2 -45.63 12.30 -6.50
N SER A 3 -45.00 11.36 -5.79
CA SER A 3 -43.79 11.58 -5.04
C SER A 3 -42.64 11.99 -6.00
N PRO A 4 -41.79 12.95 -5.64
CA PRO A 4 -40.66 13.33 -6.48
C PRO A 4 -39.64 12.18 -6.51
N ASN A 5 -39.26 11.81 -7.73
CA ASN A 5 -38.25 10.83 -8.06
C ASN A 5 -36.91 11.26 -7.43
N ARG A 6 -36.47 10.61 -6.36
CA ARG A 6 -35.14 10.79 -5.80
C ARG A 6 -34.15 10.14 -6.76
N THR A 7 -33.64 10.93 -7.71
CA THR A 7 -32.44 10.56 -8.46
C THR A 7 -31.32 10.25 -7.47
N SER A 8 -30.65 9.12 -7.65
CA SER A 8 -29.55 8.68 -6.80
C SER A 8 -28.46 9.78 -6.75
N PRO A 9 -27.96 10.16 -5.57
CA PRO A 9 -27.01 11.28 -5.44
C PRO A 9 -25.70 11.11 -6.23
N SER A 10 -25.33 9.89 -6.62
CA SER A 10 -24.17 9.58 -7.43
C SER A 10 -24.27 10.05 -8.89
N VAL A 11 -25.45 9.92 -9.51
CA VAL A 11 -25.65 10.29 -10.92
C VAL A 11 -25.56 11.81 -11.11
N SER A 12 -25.93 12.59 -10.11
CA SER A 12 -25.85 14.05 -10.14
C SER A 12 -24.39 14.54 -10.10
N LEU A 13 -23.54 13.97 -9.24
CA LEU A 13 -22.14 14.38 -9.06
C LEU A 13 -21.27 14.07 -10.28
N GLU A 14 -21.48 12.94 -10.96
CA GLU A 14 -20.76 12.61 -12.20
C GLU A 14 -21.15 13.55 -13.36
N ALA A 15 -22.41 13.93 -13.44
CA ALA A 15 -22.87 14.92 -14.41
C ALA A 15 -22.27 16.29 -14.15
N GLU A 16 -22.17 16.71 -12.89
CA GLU A 16 -21.53 17.97 -12.49
C GLU A 16 -20.03 17.97 -12.79
N LEU A 17 -19.31 16.86 -12.57
CA LEU A 17 -17.91 16.70 -12.91
C LEU A 17 -17.64 17.02 -14.41
N LYS A 18 -18.43 16.42 -15.30
CA LYS A 18 -18.33 16.66 -16.74
C LYS A 18 -18.70 18.09 -17.11
N THR A 19 -19.75 18.64 -16.51
CA THR A 19 -20.26 19.98 -16.83
C THR A 19 -19.32 21.10 -16.35
N LEU A 20 -18.76 20.96 -15.14
CA LEU A 20 -17.91 21.98 -14.53
C LEU A 20 -16.48 21.95 -15.07
N TRP A 21 -15.93 20.76 -15.25
CA TRP A 21 -14.49 20.59 -15.51
C TRP A 21 -14.18 19.81 -16.78
N GLY A 22 -15.19 19.29 -17.50
CA GLY A 22 -14.97 18.50 -18.71
C GLY A 22 -14.29 17.15 -18.44
N ALA A 23 -14.22 16.73 -17.18
CA ALA A 23 -13.48 15.53 -16.78
C ALA A 23 -14.15 14.24 -17.25
N SER A 24 -13.33 13.26 -17.64
CA SER A 24 -13.79 11.93 -18.03
C SER A 24 -14.14 11.04 -16.83
N ALA A 25 -13.49 11.24 -15.67
CA ALA A 25 -13.65 10.50 -14.43
C ALA A 25 -13.17 11.33 -13.22
N TRP A 26 -13.42 10.82 -12.02
CA TRP A 26 -12.86 11.38 -10.79
C TRP A 26 -11.35 11.12 -10.71
N PRO A 27 -10.49 12.15 -10.57
CA PRO A 27 -9.04 11.98 -10.68
C PRO A 27 -8.39 11.25 -9.50
N PHE A 28 -9.03 11.29 -8.32
CA PHE A 28 -8.45 10.77 -7.07
C PHE A 28 -9.11 9.48 -6.57
N THR A 29 -9.76 8.73 -7.45
CA THR A 29 -10.36 7.43 -7.09
C THR A 29 -9.38 6.28 -7.34
N ALA A 30 -9.60 5.15 -6.64
CA ALA A 30 -8.80 3.95 -6.82
C ALA A 30 -8.87 3.36 -8.24
N ALA A 31 -9.96 3.60 -8.98
CA ALA A 31 -10.20 3.03 -10.31
C ALA A 31 -9.27 3.60 -11.42
N VAL A 32 -8.66 4.76 -11.21
CA VAL A 32 -7.88 5.49 -12.23
C VAL A 32 -6.37 5.29 -12.07
N GLN A 33 -5.93 4.51 -11.07
CA GLN A 33 -4.55 4.56 -10.63
C GLN A 33 -3.60 3.66 -11.40
N LYS A 34 -2.91 4.23 -12.40
CA LYS A 34 -1.56 3.76 -12.70
C LYS A 34 -0.61 4.19 -11.57
N PRO A 35 0.38 3.36 -11.21
CA PRO A 35 1.40 3.78 -10.24
C PRO A 35 2.06 5.09 -10.69
N TYR A 36 2.10 6.07 -9.79
CA TYR A 36 2.88 7.27 -10.02
C TYR A 36 4.31 7.02 -9.52
N ALA A 37 5.28 7.21 -10.40
CA ALA A 37 6.69 6.97 -10.09
C ALA A 37 7.27 8.16 -9.31
N SER A 38 6.86 8.34 -8.04
CA SER A 38 7.58 9.24 -7.14
C SER A 38 9.01 8.74 -6.89
N ARG A 39 9.85 9.60 -6.37
CA ARG A 39 11.23 9.22 -6.04
C ARG A 39 11.28 7.99 -5.12
N SER A 40 10.57 8.04 -3.99
CA SER A 40 10.52 6.93 -3.03
C SER A 40 9.97 5.64 -3.64
N PHE A 41 8.96 5.74 -4.53
CA PHE A 41 8.42 4.58 -5.25
C PHE A 41 9.46 3.97 -6.19
N SER A 42 10.15 4.79 -6.99
CA SER A 42 11.14 4.32 -7.97
C SER A 42 12.34 3.67 -7.28
N GLU A 43 12.88 4.29 -6.23
CA GLU A 43 13.99 3.75 -5.45
C GLU A 43 13.63 2.40 -4.81
N ALA A 44 12.42 2.29 -4.22
CA ALA A 44 11.96 1.04 -3.63
C ALA A 44 11.69 -0.04 -4.70
N TYR A 45 11.18 0.33 -5.88
CA TYR A 45 10.96 -0.58 -7.01
C TYR A 45 12.28 -1.20 -7.50
N ASP A 46 13.31 -0.38 -7.65
CA ASP A 46 14.63 -0.83 -8.09
C ASP A 46 15.27 -1.78 -7.07
N GLN A 47 15.18 -1.45 -5.78
CA GLN A 47 15.68 -2.31 -4.70
C GLN A 47 14.93 -3.65 -4.63
N LEU A 48 13.61 -3.67 -4.80
CA LEU A 48 12.82 -4.91 -4.84
C LEU A 48 13.16 -5.75 -6.08
N THR A 49 13.36 -5.11 -7.22
CA THR A 49 13.79 -5.79 -8.45
C THR A 49 15.15 -6.46 -8.24
N GLN A 50 16.08 -5.75 -7.62
CA GLN A 50 17.39 -6.31 -7.28
C GLN A 50 17.28 -7.46 -6.27
N LEU A 51 16.45 -7.32 -5.22
CA LEU A 51 16.22 -8.37 -4.23
C LEU A 51 15.82 -9.70 -4.90
N PHE A 52 14.86 -9.65 -5.83
CA PHE A 52 14.41 -10.86 -6.52
C PHE A 52 15.45 -11.38 -7.52
N ALA A 53 16.15 -10.50 -8.23
CA ALA A 53 17.20 -10.89 -9.17
C ALA A 53 18.32 -11.68 -8.50
N VAL A 54 18.69 -11.31 -7.27
CA VAL A 54 19.71 -12.03 -6.48
C VAL A 54 19.13 -13.12 -5.58
N LYS A 55 17.82 -13.44 -5.73
CA LYS A 55 17.12 -14.46 -4.95
C LYS A 55 17.26 -14.26 -3.43
N SER A 56 17.30 -13.04 -2.98
CA SER A 56 17.40 -12.67 -1.57
C SER A 56 16.04 -12.55 -0.91
N SER A 57 16.03 -12.22 0.37
CA SER A 57 14.86 -11.91 1.16
C SER A 57 15.01 -10.55 1.81
N GLY A 58 13.89 -9.93 2.19
CA GLY A 58 13.94 -8.61 2.79
C GLY A 58 12.61 -8.14 3.37
N VAL A 59 12.63 -6.89 3.79
CA VAL A 59 11.47 -6.19 4.34
C VAL A 59 11.21 -4.92 3.55
N LEU A 60 9.92 -4.64 3.30
CA LEU A 60 9.41 -3.38 2.77
C LEU A 60 8.54 -2.74 3.84
N SER A 61 8.98 -1.62 4.39
CA SER A 61 8.26 -0.89 5.45
C SER A 61 7.97 0.55 5.05
N GLY A 62 7.08 1.19 5.80
CA GLY A 62 6.75 2.60 5.63
C GLY A 62 5.32 2.91 6.07
N PRO A 63 4.94 4.19 6.14
CA PRO A 63 3.66 4.60 6.68
C PRO A 63 2.49 4.08 5.85
N ASN A 64 1.33 3.94 6.53
CA ASN A 64 0.12 3.48 5.85
C ASN A 64 -0.37 4.51 4.82
N GLY A 65 -0.62 4.04 3.59
CA GLY A 65 -1.10 4.90 2.50
C GLY A 65 0.01 5.49 1.62
N VAL A 66 1.29 5.14 1.84
CA VAL A 66 2.43 5.61 1.02
C VAL A 66 2.52 4.91 -0.34
N GLY A 67 1.88 3.73 -0.50
CA GLY A 67 1.84 3.01 -1.79
C GLY A 67 2.52 1.65 -1.80
N LYS A 68 2.86 1.04 -0.65
CA LYS A 68 3.53 -0.27 -0.55
C LYS A 68 2.83 -1.38 -1.36
N SER A 69 1.54 -1.59 -1.15
CA SER A 69 0.79 -2.63 -1.88
C SER A 69 0.69 -2.34 -3.38
N LEU A 70 0.61 -1.06 -3.77
CA LEU A 70 0.65 -0.67 -5.17
C LEU A 70 2.00 -0.98 -5.80
N LEU A 71 3.09 -0.73 -5.07
CA LEU A 71 4.45 -1.08 -5.49
C LEU A 71 4.62 -2.58 -5.69
N VAL A 72 4.14 -3.38 -4.72
CA VAL A 72 4.16 -4.86 -4.81
C VAL A 72 3.36 -5.33 -6.02
N SER A 73 2.15 -4.81 -6.24
CA SER A 73 1.32 -5.17 -7.39
C SER A 73 1.99 -4.83 -8.72
N ALA A 74 2.54 -3.61 -8.85
CA ALA A 74 3.26 -3.19 -10.05
C ALA A 74 4.48 -4.05 -10.35
N LEU A 75 5.21 -4.46 -9.31
CA LEU A 75 6.34 -5.36 -9.44
C LEU A 75 5.91 -6.75 -9.89
N LEU A 76 4.84 -7.30 -9.30
CA LEU A 76 4.33 -8.62 -9.64
C LEU A 76 3.82 -8.71 -11.09
N GLU A 77 3.25 -7.63 -11.61
CA GLU A 77 2.83 -7.53 -13.02
C GLU A 77 4.01 -7.59 -14.00
N GLN A 78 5.19 -7.11 -13.59
CA GLN A 78 6.39 -7.08 -14.42
C GLN A 78 7.29 -8.31 -14.24
N LEU A 79 7.09 -9.10 -13.17
CA LEU A 79 7.91 -10.28 -12.92
C LEU A 79 7.69 -11.35 -13.99
N PRO A 80 8.76 -11.86 -14.63
CA PRO A 80 8.65 -12.92 -15.61
C PRO A 80 8.09 -14.22 -14.98
N GLN A 81 6.87 -14.61 -15.34
CA GLN A 81 6.16 -15.76 -14.77
C GLN A 81 6.89 -17.11 -14.99
N LYS A 82 7.76 -17.18 -16.01
CA LYS A 82 8.61 -18.36 -16.25
C LYS A 82 9.79 -18.45 -15.27
N ALA A 83 10.24 -17.31 -14.73
CA ALA A 83 11.39 -17.24 -13.83
C ALA A 83 10.98 -17.18 -12.36
N TYR A 84 9.79 -16.67 -12.06
CA TYR A 84 9.33 -16.47 -10.68
C TYR A 84 7.92 -17.00 -10.47
N ARG A 85 7.69 -17.54 -9.27
CA ARG A 85 6.36 -17.98 -8.83
C ARG A 85 5.95 -17.20 -7.59
N PRO A 86 5.22 -16.08 -7.74
CA PRO A 86 4.78 -15.29 -6.60
C PRO A 86 3.66 -15.99 -5.83
N ILE A 87 3.73 -15.87 -4.50
CA ILE A 87 2.76 -16.37 -3.53
C ILE A 87 2.44 -15.20 -2.63
N LEU A 88 1.29 -14.57 -2.83
CA LEU A 88 0.88 -13.38 -2.10
C LEU A 88 -0.07 -13.74 -0.97
N LEU A 89 0.31 -13.42 0.26
CA LEU A 89 -0.49 -13.53 1.47
C LEU A 89 -0.89 -12.12 1.93
N THR A 90 -2.16 -11.78 1.75
CA THR A 90 -2.70 -10.46 2.11
C THR A 90 -3.32 -10.39 3.50
N HIS A 91 -3.60 -11.54 4.13
CA HIS A 91 -4.21 -11.66 5.44
C HIS A 91 -3.22 -12.28 6.42
N SER A 92 -2.57 -11.48 7.22
CA SER A 92 -1.53 -11.91 8.16
C SER A 92 -2.03 -12.10 9.61
N SER A 93 -3.28 -11.72 9.91
CA SER A 93 -3.90 -11.93 11.23
C SER A 93 -4.40 -13.38 11.39
N ILE A 94 -3.47 -14.36 11.27
CA ILE A 94 -3.75 -15.78 11.26
C ILE A 94 -2.87 -16.52 12.27
N THR A 95 -3.33 -17.68 12.75
CA THR A 95 -2.53 -18.56 13.61
C THR A 95 -1.39 -19.21 12.82
N ALA A 96 -0.36 -19.70 13.53
CA ALA A 96 0.74 -20.42 12.91
C ALA A 96 0.29 -21.64 12.07
N ALA A 97 -0.70 -22.40 12.59
CA ALA A 97 -1.24 -23.57 11.89
C ALA A 97 -2.05 -23.17 10.64
N ASP A 98 -2.79 -22.06 10.73
CA ASP A 98 -3.59 -21.55 9.61
C ASP A 98 -2.71 -20.93 8.53
N LEU A 99 -1.59 -20.33 8.88
CA LEU A 99 -0.60 -19.83 7.94
C LEU A 99 -0.18 -20.94 6.96
N ILE A 100 0.30 -22.07 7.49
CA ILE A 100 0.75 -23.19 6.67
C ILE A 100 -0.39 -23.76 5.81
N ARG A 101 -1.59 -23.92 6.38
CA ARG A 101 -2.75 -24.36 5.61
C ARG A 101 -3.14 -23.39 4.52
N HIS A 102 -3.06 -22.09 4.79
CA HIS A 102 -3.37 -21.05 3.82
C HIS A 102 -2.36 -21.05 2.67
N LEU A 103 -1.06 -21.19 2.96
CA LEU A 103 -0.02 -21.32 1.94
C LEU A 103 -0.26 -22.57 1.06
N CYS A 104 -0.66 -23.71 1.65
CA CYS A 104 -1.05 -24.88 0.87
C CYS A 104 -2.20 -24.56 -0.10
N ARG A 105 -3.26 -23.91 0.38
CA ARG A 105 -4.41 -23.55 -0.46
C ARG A 105 -4.04 -22.59 -1.59
N LEU A 106 -3.20 -21.60 -1.34
CA LEU A 106 -2.71 -20.68 -2.37
C LEU A 106 -1.92 -21.40 -3.48
N GLN A 107 -1.34 -22.55 -3.17
CA GLN A 107 -0.62 -23.41 -4.12
C GLN A 107 -1.46 -24.55 -4.72
N GLY A 108 -2.77 -24.59 -4.43
CA GLY A 108 -3.66 -25.67 -4.88
C GLY A 108 -3.40 -27.02 -4.20
N ILE A 109 -2.72 -27.02 -3.05
CA ILE A 109 -2.40 -28.21 -2.28
C ILE A 109 -3.56 -28.52 -1.32
N ALA A 110 -4.05 -29.76 -1.31
CA ALA A 110 -4.98 -30.22 -0.30
C ALA A 110 -4.29 -30.26 1.08
N ALA A 111 -4.70 -29.38 1.98
CA ALA A 111 -4.08 -29.26 3.29
C ALA A 111 -4.50 -30.45 4.19
N SER A 112 -3.50 -31.12 4.78
CA SER A 112 -3.67 -32.14 5.80
C SER A 112 -3.96 -31.53 7.18
N ASN A 113 -4.52 -32.33 8.10
CA ASN A 113 -4.63 -31.94 9.50
C ASN A 113 -3.27 -31.95 10.23
N ARG A 114 -2.26 -32.61 9.67
CA ARG A 114 -0.91 -32.67 10.23
C ARG A 114 -0.04 -31.57 9.65
N ARG A 115 0.42 -30.64 10.51
CA ARG A 115 1.28 -29.53 10.12
C ARG A 115 2.55 -30.00 9.38
N GLY A 116 3.21 -31.06 9.87
CA GLY A 116 4.43 -31.59 9.27
C GLY A 116 4.26 -31.98 7.80
N ASP A 117 3.14 -32.69 7.49
CA ASP A 117 2.82 -33.12 6.13
C ASP A 117 2.64 -31.90 5.20
N ASN A 118 1.96 -30.86 5.68
CA ASN A 118 1.76 -29.63 4.93
C ASN A 118 3.08 -28.92 4.60
N VAL A 119 3.99 -28.81 5.57
CA VAL A 119 5.31 -28.20 5.38
C VAL A 119 6.14 -29.00 4.36
N LEU A 120 6.14 -30.34 4.47
CA LEU A 120 6.86 -31.20 3.53
C LEU A 120 6.30 -31.09 2.13
N THR A 121 4.97 -31.07 1.98
CA THR A 121 4.31 -30.95 0.68
C THR A 121 4.58 -29.59 0.05
N LEU A 122 4.50 -28.48 0.83
CA LEU A 122 4.84 -27.15 0.36
C LEU A 122 6.29 -27.08 -0.17
N ARG A 123 7.24 -27.60 0.62
CA ARG A 123 8.66 -27.60 0.21
C ARG A 123 8.87 -28.40 -1.07
N LYS A 124 8.25 -29.58 -1.17
CA LYS A 124 8.31 -30.39 -2.39
C LYS A 124 7.73 -29.62 -3.59
N THR A 125 6.53 -29.04 -3.43
CA THR A 125 5.91 -28.23 -4.49
C THR A 125 6.82 -27.10 -4.95
N TRP A 126 7.49 -26.39 -4.02
CA TRP A 126 8.42 -25.30 -4.37
C TRP A 126 9.70 -25.80 -5.05
N GLN A 127 10.15 -27.01 -4.78
CA GLN A 127 11.26 -27.65 -5.50
C GLN A 127 10.83 -28.08 -6.91
N ASP A 128 9.62 -28.63 -7.04
CA ASP A 128 9.08 -29.17 -8.30
C ASP A 128 8.76 -28.07 -9.35
N ILE A 129 8.62 -26.79 -8.95
CA ILE A 129 8.41 -25.68 -9.88
C ILE A 129 9.70 -25.17 -10.55
N SER A 130 10.86 -25.77 -10.24
CA SER A 130 12.12 -25.42 -10.91
C SER A 130 11.99 -25.50 -12.45
N PRO A 131 12.53 -24.55 -13.24
CA PRO A 131 13.48 -23.52 -12.82
C PRO A 131 12.87 -22.26 -12.21
N ALA A 132 11.55 -22.12 -12.12
CA ALA A 132 10.93 -20.96 -11.52
C ALA A 132 11.28 -20.84 -10.02
N TRP A 133 11.55 -19.61 -9.55
CA TRP A 133 11.90 -19.32 -8.18
C TRP A 133 10.66 -18.89 -7.37
N PRO A 134 10.35 -19.54 -6.24
CA PRO A 134 9.24 -19.14 -5.39
C PRO A 134 9.53 -17.77 -4.73
N VAL A 135 8.52 -16.91 -4.69
CA VAL A 135 8.59 -15.59 -4.03
C VAL A 135 7.39 -15.50 -3.09
N LEU A 136 7.63 -15.65 -1.80
CA LEU A 136 6.60 -15.48 -0.77
C LEU A 136 6.56 -14.02 -0.32
N ILE A 137 5.40 -13.39 -0.51
CA ILE A 137 5.14 -12.02 -0.09
C ILE A 137 4.05 -12.06 0.97
N ILE A 138 4.31 -11.46 2.11
CA ILE A 138 3.36 -11.37 3.23
C ILE A 138 3.08 -9.89 3.49
N GLU A 139 1.87 -9.43 3.14
CA GLU A 139 1.40 -8.09 3.45
C GLU A 139 0.90 -7.97 4.89
N GLU A 140 0.91 -6.75 5.43
CA GLU A 140 0.53 -6.44 6.81
C GLU A 140 1.26 -7.33 7.84
N ALA A 141 2.52 -7.64 7.56
CA ALA A 141 3.32 -8.60 8.32
C ALA A 141 3.52 -8.20 9.80
N GLN A 142 3.30 -6.93 10.18
CA GLN A 142 3.23 -6.50 11.57
C GLN A 142 2.09 -7.18 12.35
N ASN A 143 1.08 -7.74 11.67
CA ASN A 143 -0.03 -8.45 12.32
C ASN A 143 0.23 -9.93 12.55
N LEU A 144 1.34 -10.50 12.02
CA LEU A 144 1.71 -11.89 12.30
C LEU A 144 1.90 -12.11 13.80
N SER A 145 1.36 -13.19 14.36
CA SER A 145 1.71 -13.59 15.71
C SER A 145 3.18 -14.01 15.83
N VAL A 146 3.74 -14.02 17.03
CA VAL A 146 5.12 -14.48 17.25
C VAL A 146 5.29 -15.93 16.74
N THR A 147 4.30 -16.77 16.96
CA THR A 147 4.31 -18.16 16.49
C THR A 147 4.21 -18.26 14.97
N ALA A 148 3.43 -17.40 14.32
CA ALA A 148 3.36 -17.37 12.85
C ALA A 148 4.67 -16.84 12.23
N MET A 149 5.33 -15.86 12.85
CA MET A 149 6.64 -15.38 12.43
C MET A 149 7.70 -16.48 12.54
N GLU A 150 7.65 -17.28 13.62
CA GLU A 150 8.52 -18.44 13.78
C GLU A 150 8.26 -19.52 12.71
N GLU A 151 7.01 -19.75 12.30
CA GLU A 151 6.71 -20.63 11.17
C GLU A 151 7.34 -20.15 9.86
N VAL A 152 7.25 -18.85 9.58
CA VAL A 152 7.90 -18.26 8.40
C VAL A 152 9.42 -18.49 8.47
N ARG A 153 10.02 -18.29 9.64
CA ARG A 153 11.46 -18.56 9.85
C ARG A 153 11.81 -20.03 9.59
N LEU A 154 11.00 -20.95 10.11
CA LEU A 154 11.23 -22.39 9.93
C LEU A 154 11.03 -22.83 8.47
N LEU A 155 10.10 -22.22 7.73
CA LEU A 155 9.96 -22.45 6.30
C LEU A 155 11.19 -21.97 5.53
N ALA A 156 11.74 -20.82 5.91
CA ALA A 156 12.93 -20.23 5.29
C ALA A 156 14.23 -20.93 5.66
N ALA A 157 14.24 -21.79 6.69
CA ALA A 157 15.42 -22.55 7.09
C ALA A 157 15.62 -23.74 6.15
N ASP A 158 16.76 -23.81 5.49
CA ASP A 158 17.21 -25.01 4.76
C ASP A 158 18.15 -25.88 5.63
N ARG A 159 18.26 -27.15 5.25
CA ARG A 159 19.11 -28.12 5.97
C ARG A 159 20.58 -27.74 6.06
N ALA A 160 21.07 -26.96 5.09
CA ALA A 160 22.47 -26.52 5.00
C ALA A 160 22.71 -25.09 5.49
N ASP A 161 21.68 -24.36 5.92
CA ASP A 161 21.72 -22.97 6.39
C ASP A 161 22.37 -21.94 5.42
N THR A 162 22.58 -22.33 4.17
CA THR A 162 23.34 -21.56 3.18
C THR A 162 22.46 -20.75 2.21
N GLN A 163 21.24 -21.20 1.93
CA GLN A 163 20.28 -20.49 1.06
C GLN A 163 18.84 -20.77 1.50
N THR A 164 18.00 -19.73 1.41
CA THR A 164 16.55 -19.93 1.57
C THR A 164 15.97 -20.60 0.33
N PRO A 165 15.01 -21.53 0.44
CA PRO A 165 14.43 -22.21 -0.73
C PRO A 165 13.48 -21.31 -1.54
N PHE A 166 13.28 -20.08 -1.13
CA PHE A 166 12.43 -19.05 -1.76
C PHE A 166 12.87 -17.65 -1.32
N SER A 167 12.49 -16.63 -2.06
CA SER A 167 12.60 -15.26 -1.59
C SER A 167 11.41 -14.92 -0.70
N LEU A 168 11.69 -14.30 0.46
CA LEU A 168 10.69 -13.82 1.39
C LEU A 168 10.69 -12.30 1.39
N LEU A 169 9.52 -11.70 1.14
CA LEU A 169 9.29 -10.27 1.32
C LEU A 169 8.21 -10.04 2.39
N LEU A 170 8.61 -9.46 3.51
CA LEU A 170 7.67 -8.98 4.53
C LEU A 170 7.32 -7.52 4.23
N VAL A 171 6.03 -7.24 4.08
CA VAL A 171 5.52 -5.88 3.81
C VAL A 171 4.68 -5.43 5.01
N GLY A 172 4.96 -4.24 5.54
CA GLY A 172 4.22 -3.73 6.69
C GLY A 172 4.40 -2.24 6.94
N ASP A 173 3.81 -1.78 8.03
CA ASP A 173 3.95 -0.40 8.51
C ASP A 173 5.23 -0.23 9.34
N ASP A 174 5.40 0.96 9.94
CA ASP A 174 6.58 1.29 10.75
C ASP A 174 6.72 0.36 11.98
N ASN A 175 5.62 -0.25 12.48
CA ASN A 175 5.66 -1.20 13.58
C ASN A 175 6.32 -2.52 13.18
N LEU A 176 6.33 -2.88 11.90
CA LEU A 176 6.98 -4.11 11.44
C LEU A 176 8.46 -4.13 11.80
N MET A 177 9.18 -3.03 11.56
CA MET A 177 10.61 -2.95 11.88
C MET A 177 10.85 -3.06 13.38
N ALA A 178 10.06 -2.37 14.21
CA ALA A 178 10.16 -2.47 15.67
C ALA A 178 10.00 -3.92 16.15
N ARG A 179 9.04 -4.65 15.58
CA ARG A 179 8.82 -6.08 15.89
C ARG A 179 9.95 -6.99 15.42
N LEU A 180 10.45 -6.79 14.21
CA LEU A 180 11.55 -7.59 13.65
C LEU A 180 12.85 -7.43 14.46
N LEU A 181 13.09 -6.26 15.02
CA LEU A 181 14.26 -5.99 15.85
C LEU A 181 14.22 -6.65 17.25
N LEU A 182 13.08 -7.21 17.66
CA LEU A 182 13.02 -7.98 18.90
C LEU A 182 13.94 -9.20 18.82
N GLY A 183 14.65 -9.49 19.92
CA GLY A 183 15.68 -10.53 19.97
C GLY A 183 15.24 -11.90 19.48
N VAL A 184 13.96 -12.26 19.67
CA VAL A 184 13.36 -13.52 19.19
C VAL A 184 13.35 -13.64 17.66
N ASN A 185 13.35 -12.52 16.92
CA ASN A 185 13.29 -12.51 15.45
C ASN A 185 14.68 -12.37 14.79
N ARG A 186 15.76 -12.23 15.57
CA ARG A 186 17.13 -12.14 15.03
C ARG A 186 17.50 -13.26 14.03
N PRO A 187 17.11 -14.53 14.27
CA PRO A 187 17.41 -15.62 13.31
C PRO A 187 16.69 -15.46 11.97
N LEU A 188 15.55 -14.77 11.91
CA LEU A 188 14.86 -14.42 10.68
C LEU A 188 15.56 -13.25 10.00
N LEU A 189 15.87 -12.18 10.76
CA LEU A 189 16.57 -11.00 10.24
C LEU A 189 17.93 -11.32 9.63
N SER A 190 18.67 -12.29 10.19
CA SER A 190 19.97 -12.69 9.63
C SER A 190 19.91 -13.25 8.20
N ARG A 191 18.71 -13.57 7.71
CA ARG A 191 18.45 -14.05 6.34
C ARG A 191 18.04 -12.95 5.38
N PHE A 192 17.79 -11.73 5.88
CA PHE A 192 17.37 -10.60 5.06
C PHE A 192 18.59 -9.85 4.54
N GLY A 193 18.72 -9.78 3.22
CA GLY A 193 19.73 -8.95 2.55
C GLY A 193 19.24 -7.54 2.23
N PHE A 194 17.93 -7.27 2.35
CA PHE A 194 17.33 -5.99 1.98
C PHE A 194 16.43 -5.46 3.09
N CYS A 195 16.60 -4.18 3.39
CA CYS A 195 15.71 -3.40 4.24
C CYS A 195 15.29 -2.16 3.44
N ILE A 196 14.07 -2.17 2.91
CA ILE A 196 13.55 -1.15 2.01
C ILE A 196 12.52 -0.35 2.77
N GLN A 197 12.70 0.96 2.82
CA GLN A 197 11.80 1.86 3.50
C GLN A 197 11.21 2.85 2.51
N MET A 198 9.88 2.88 2.42
CA MET A 198 9.16 3.93 1.70
C MET A 198 8.84 5.05 2.67
N GLU A 199 9.29 6.24 2.35
CA GLU A 199 9.03 7.43 3.17
C GLU A 199 7.81 8.19 2.67
N ALA A 200 7.27 9.04 3.55
CA ALA A 200 6.26 10.03 3.15
C ALA A 200 6.82 10.90 2.01
N TRP A 201 5.98 11.22 1.03
CA TRP A 201 6.39 11.96 -0.15
C TRP A 201 6.68 13.42 0.18
N LEU A 202 7.64 13.97 -0.53
CA LEU A 202 7.94 15.39 -0.46
C LEU A 202 6.79 16.22 -1.07
N PRO A 203 6.62 17.48 -0.64
CA PRO A 203 5.59 18.36 -1.20
C PRO A 203 5.65 18.47 -2.73
N GLU A 204 6.83 18.49 -3.30
CA GLU A 204 7.06 18.57 -4.75
C GLU A 204 6.54 17.33 -5.49
N ASP A 205 6.77 16.14 -4.92
CA ASP A 205 6.26 14.88 -5.48
C ASP A 205 4.73 14.83 -5.44
N LEU A 206 4.12 15.32 -4.34
CA LEU A 206 2.67 15.39 -4.20
C LEU A 206 2.05 16.41 -5.16
N GLN A 207 2.68 17.56 -5.38
CA GLN A 207 2.24 18.55 -6.37
C GLN A 207 2.27 17.96 -7.77
N ALA A 208 3.37 17.33 -8.14
CA ALA A 208 3.51 16.69 -9.44
C ALA A 208 2.48 15.56 -9.62
N TYR A 209 2.20 14.80 -8.55
CA TYR A 209 1.17 13.78 -8.53
C TYR A 209 -0.23 14.36 -8.75
N ILE A 210 -0.61 15.44 -8.05
CA ILE A 210 -1.90 16.12 -8.26
C ILE A 210 -2.06 16.48 -9.73
N ARG A 211 -1.06 17.14 -10.32
CA ARG A 211 -1.08 17.54 -11.74
C ARG A 211 -1.23 16.36 -12.67
N ALA A 212 -0.47 15.29 -12.44
CA ALA A 212 -0.58 14.06 -13.22
C ALA A 212 -1.99 13.45 -13.15
N ARG A 213 -2.59 13.39 -11.95
CA ARG A 213 -3.96 12.86 -11.78
C ARG A 213 -5.03 13.70 -12.47
N LEU A 214 -4.91 15.01 -12.42
CA LEU A 214 -5.82 15.92 -13.13
C LEU A 214 -5.69 15.76 -14.65
N GLN A 215 -4.46 15.69 -15.18
CA GLN A 215 -4.19 15.48 -16.59
C GLN A 215 -4.72 14.15 -17.14
N GLU A 216 -4.62 13.06 -16.36
CA GLU A 216 -5.14 11.73 -16.74
C GLU A 216 -6.64 11.73 -17.06
N VAL A 217 -7.40 12.64 -16.44
CA VAL A 217 -8.85 12.77 -16.65
C VAL A 217 -9.23 14.01 -17.46
N ALA A 218 -8.27 14.62 -18.15
CA ALA A 218 -8.43 15.78 -19.00
C ALA A 218 -8.88 17.07 -18.26
N ILE A 219 -8.54 17.20 -16.97
CA ILE A 219 -8.78 18.43 -16.20
C ILE A 219 -7.54 19.34 -16.30
N HIS A 220 -7.78 20.65 -16.45
CA HIS A 220 -6.72 21.64 -16.38
C HIS A 220 -6.09 21.69 -14.98
N THR A 221 -4.76 21.85 -14.92
CA THR A 221 -4.00 21.84 -13.66
C THR A 221 -4.27 23.03 -12.75
N ASP A 222 -4.83 24.11 -13.29
CA ASP A 222 -5.16 25.34 -12.55
C ASP A 222 -6.49 25.25 -11.79
N LEU A 223 -6.99 24.05 -11.58
CA LEU A 223 -8.24 23.80 -10.84
C LEU A 223 -8.15 24.18 -9.36
N LEU A 224 -6.97 24.04 -8.76
CA LEU A 224 -6.73 24.32 -7.34
C LEU A 224 -6.23 25.74 -7.12
N GLU A 225 -6.89 26.48 -6.24
CA GLU A 225 -6.32 27.73 -5.74
C GLU A 225 -5.02 27.44 -4.95
N PRO A 226 -4.02 28.33 -4.97
CA PRO A 226 -2.73 28.10 -4.30
C PRO A 226 -2.87 27.74 -2.81
N GLN A 227 -3.82 28.39 -2.11
CA GLN A 227 -4.10 28.11 -0.70
C GLN A 227 -4.74 26.75 -0.49
N ALA A 228 -5.59 26.27 -1.43
CA ALA A 228 -6.20 24.95 -1.38
C ALA A 228 -5.15 23.87 -1.60
N GLU A 229 -4.26 24.04 -2.59
CA GLU A 229 -3.15 23.14 -2.85
C GLU A 229 -2.24 23.02 -1.63
N GLN A 230 -1.80 24.14 -1.07
CA GLN A 230 -0.95 24.17 0.12
C GLN A 230 -1.60 23.44 1.30
N LEU A 231 -2.89 23.66 1.53
CA LEU A 231 -3.63 23.01 2.61
C LEU A 231 -3.75 21.48 2.40
N LEU A 232 -3.98 21.03 1.15
CA LEU A 232 -4.00 19.60 0.81
C LEU A 232 -2.65 18.95 1.04
N LEU A 233 -1.56 19.59 0.60
CA LEU A 233 -0.21 19.08 0.78
C LEU A 233 0.12 18.93 2.28
N GLN A 234 -0.13 19.98 3.05
CA GLN A 234 0.12 19.98 4.49
C GLN A 234 -0.72 18.94 5.22
N ALA A 235 -2.02 18.88 4.94
CA ALA A 235 -2.95 17.98 5.62
C ALA A 235 -2.76 16.50 5.23
N SER A 236 -2.24 16.22 4.05
CA SER A 236 -1.93 14.86 3.62
C SER A 236 -0.76 14.23 4.39
N GLY A 237 0.11 15.04 5.00
CA GLY A 237 1.29 14.55 5.71
C GLY A 237 2.24 13.73 4.83
N GLY A 238 2.31 14.01 3.53
CA GLY A 238 3.13 13.26 2.60
C GLY A 238 2.53 11.92 2.14
N LEU A 239 1.25 11.64 2.46
CA LEU A 239 0.62 10.36 2.17
C LEU A 239 -0.36 10.46 0.98
N PRO A 240 -0.07 9.81 -0.16
CA PRO A 240 -0.92 9.86 -1.35
C PRO A 240 -2.36 9.40 -1.11
N ARG A 241 -2.57 8.39 -0.27
CA ARG A 241 -3.93 7.93 0.07
C ARG A 241 -4.72 9.02 0.79
N THR A 242 -4.12 9.68 1.76
CA THR A 242 -4.75 10.80 2.49
C THR A 242 -5.03 11.96 1.55
N LEU A 243 -4.05 12.31 0.70
CA LEU A 243 -4.22 13.34 -0.33
C LEU A 243 -5.42 13.04 -1.23
N ASN A 244 -5.50 11.81 -1.76
CA ASN A 244 -6.59 11.40 -2.65
C ASN A 244 -7.97 11.55 -1.99
N HIS A 245 -8.11 11.08 -0.74
CA HIS A 245 -9.36 11.22 -0.01
C HIS A 245 -9.75 12.69 0.21
N LEU A 246 -8.80 13.53 0.63
CA LEU A 246 -9.05 14.95 0.86
C LEU A 246 -9.35 15.69 -0.44
N ALA A 247 -8.57 15.46 -1.49
CA ALA A 247 -8.76 16.10 -2.79
C ALA A 247 -10.10 15.71 -3.42
N GLN A 248 -10.46 14.42 -3.37
CA GLN A 248 -11.77 13.97 -3.86
C GLN A 248 -12.92 14.65 -3.11
N ARG A 249 -12.87 14.71 -1.78
CA ARG A 249 -13.92 15.38 -0.97
C ARG A 249 -13.97 16.87 -1.23
N ALA A 250 -12.83 17.54 -1.38
CA ALA A 250 -12.77 18.96 -1.73
C ALA A 250 -13.40 19.21 -3.11
N MET A 251 -13.15 18.35 -4.11
CA MET A 251 -13.80 18.40 -5.41
C MET A 251 -15.32 18.22 -5.31
N GLU A 252 -15.79 17.27 -4.51
CA GLU A 252 -17.22 17.06 -4.29
C GLU A 252 -17.90 18.30 -3.67
N HIS A 253 -17.22 19.00 -2.75
CA HIS A 253 -17.72 20.25 -2.17
C HIS A 253 -17.76 21.37 -3.18
N ALA A 254 -16.70 21.51 -4.00
CA ALA A 254 -16.65 22.49 -5.07
C ALA A 254 -17.76 22.26 -6.12
N ALA A 255 -18.00 20.99 -6.50
CA ALA A 255 -19.07 20.61 -7.42
C ALA A 255 -20.45 21.01 -6.88
N ARG A 256 -20.76 20.68 -5.62
CA ARG A 256 -22.02 21.07 -4.98
C ARG A 256 -22.21 22.59 -4.86
N ALA A 257 -21.12 23.32 -4.76
CA ALA A 257 -21.11 24.80 -4.78
C ALA A 257 -21.13 25.39 -6.19
N HIS A 258 -21.18 24.55 -7.24
CA HIS A 258 -21.02 24.94 -8.64
C HIS A 258 -19.78 25.79 -8.91
N SER A 259 -18.71 25.58 -8.13
CA SER A 259 -17.45 26.29 -8.26
C SER A 259 -16.54 25.62 -9.27
N ARG A 260 -15.99 26.40 -10.20
CA ARG A 260 -15.00 25.91 -11.16
C ARG A 260 -13.61 25.74 -10.54
N LEU A 261 -13.34 26.40 -9.42
CA LEU A 261 -12.09 26.31 -8.69
C LEU A 261 -12.30 25.63 -7.33
N ILE A 262 -11.31 24.87 -6.91
CA ILE A 262 -11.26 24.29 -5.57
C ILE A 262 -10.57 25.29 -4.66
N ALA A 263 -11.35 25.98 -3.83
CA ALA A 263 -10.88 26.94 -2.85
C ALA A 263 -10.48 26.26 -1.53
N ALA A 264 -9.72 26.96 -0.71
CA ALA A 264 -9.30 26.47 0.61
C ALA A 264 -10.48 26.07 1.51
N ASP A 265 -11.65 26.71 1.38
CA ASP A 265 -12.84 26.36 2.17
C ASP A 265 -13.39 24.98 1.81
N HIS A 266 -13.32 24.56 0.54
CA HIS A 266 -13.71 23.21 0.14
C HIS A 266 -12.81 22.16 0.79
N VAL A 267 -11.51 22.44 0.90
CA VAL A 267 -10.55 21.56 1.60
C VAL A 267 -10.83 21.52 3.10
N ARG A 268 -11.11 22.69 3.72
CA ARG A 268 -11.49 22.73 5.16
C ARG A 268 -12.75 21.93 5.45
N LEU A 269 -13.74 21.94 4.56
CA LEU A 269 -14.94 21.12 4.68
C LEU A 269 -14.60 19.62 4.57
N ALA A 270 -13.74 19.24 3.63
CA ALA A 270 -13.26 17.87 3.50
C ALA A 270 -12.53 17.39 4.78
N LEU A 271 -11.67 18.23 5.36
CA LEU A 271 -10.98 17.95 6.63
C LEU A 271 -11.95 17.70 7.79
N LYS A 272 -13.00 18.49 7.90
CA LYS A 272 -14.04 18.29 8.92
C LYS A 272 -14.79 16.97 8.78
N GLN A 273 -14.92 16.44 7.55
CA GLN A 273 -15.59 15.17 7.29
C GLN A 273 -14.70 13.94 7.50
N LEU A 274 -13.39 14.13 7.45
CA LEU A 274 -12.38 13.06 7.54
C LEU A 274 -11.36 13.31 8.67
N PRO A 275 -11.81 13.56 9.91
CA PRO A 275 -10.90 13.97 11.00
C PRO A 275 -9.85 12.91 11.34
N TRP A 276 -10.11 11.62 11.07
CA TRP A 276 -9.18 10.52 11.33
C TRP A 276 -8.03 10.41 10.31
N LEU A 277 -8.10 11.10 9.16
CA LEU A 277 -7.04 11.11 8.15
C LEU A 277 -5.96 12.13 8.48
N VAL A 278 -6.27 13.13 9.28
CA VAL A 278 -5.41 14.27 9.56
C VAL A 278 -4.73 14.05 10.90
N ARG A 279 -3.42 13.87 10.90
CA ARG A 279 -2.60 14.11 12.09
C ARG A 279 -2.47 15.62 12.24
N LEU A 280 -3.40 16.26 12.92
CA LEU A 280 -3.16 17.60 13.41
C LEU A 280 -1.96 17.52 14.34
N PRO A 281 -0.97 18.44 14.25
CA PRO A 281 0.02 18.57 15.30
C PRO A 281 -0.75 18.82 16.60
N GLU A 282 -0.44 18.06 17.66
CA GLU A 282 -0.98 18.32 18.98
C GLU A 282 -0.73 19.80 19.30
N PRO A 283 -1.72 20.54 19.81
CA PRO A 283 -1.50 21.90 20.23
C PRO A 283 -0.33 21.86 21.24
N GLN A 284 0.75 22.56 20.91
CA GLN A 284 1.83 22.76 21.86
C GLN A 284 1.19 23.40 23.08
N GLU A 285 1.13 22.65 24.19
CA GLU A 285 0.82 23.22 25.49
C GLU A 285 1.84 24.34 25.71
N GLU A 286 1.37 25.58 25.57
CA GLU A 286 2.12 26.73 26.04
C GLU A 286 2.41 26.46 27.50
N SER A 287 3.64 26.09 27.80
CA SER A 287 4.16 26.01 29.15
C SER A 287 3.99 27.42 29.78
N GLN A 288 2.89 27.59 30.46
CA GLN A 288 2.72 28.70 31.40
C GLN A 288 3.76 28.51 32.54
N ASN A 289 4.96 29.05 32.29
CA ASN A 289 5.87 29.41 33.35
C ASN A 289 5.49 30.79 33.82
N SER A 290 4.87 30.84 35.02
CA SER A 290 4.82 31.99 35.89
C SER A 290 5.39 31.60 37.24
#